data_775378c9840960e0bd70291be6c2a948
#
_entry.id   775378c9840960e0bd70291be6c2a948
#
_cell.length_a   1.000
_cell.length_b   1.000
_cell.length_c   1.000
_cell.angle_alpha   90.00
_cell.angle_beta   90.00
_cell.angle_gamma   90.00
#
_symmetry.space_group_name_H-M   'P 1'
#
loop_
_entity.id
_entity.type
_entity.pdbx_description
1 polymer ?
#
loop_
_entity_poly.entity_id
_entity_poly.type
_entity_poly.pdbx_seq_one_letter_code
_entity_poly.pdbx_strand_id
1 'polypeptide(L)'
;HDASTGLSGTLRVGYVRGYERSDLSAHIRQFHQQNGNVLITFYRCSTDALAAGLLHHEYDIIFTWDSTNLKTQEGVSCRTVEKARLVVALYAGHPLAQRQQLRRQELRGETILYMSPDAADDSYGDAFFMQLYNEAGYKPNILFRSADTESILMMVSAEEGISILPAYCVEKLYNADNLVFVPLIGEGEVEEIIAAWQTTNPNPALARFLAMTPPQWE
;
A
#
# COMPACT_ATOMS: atom_id res chain seq x y z
N HIS A 1 3.32 43.56 7.75
CA HIS A 1 4.40 42.78 7.11
C HIS A 1 4.92 41.77 8.14
N ASP A 2 4.22 40.66 8.31
CA ASP A 2 4.78 39.47 8.94
C ASP A 2 5.66 38.77 7.90
N ALA A 3 6.97 38.96 8.04
CA ALA A 3 7.94 38.11 7.39
C ALA A 3 7.82 36.71 8.04
N SER A 4 6.93 35.90 7.53
CA SER A 4 6.95 34.49 7.86
C SER A 4 8.27 33.94 7.31
N THR A 5 9.23 33.69 8.20
CA THR A 5 10.39 32.84 7.93
C THR A 5 9.86 31.44 7.70
N GLY A 6 9.08 31.30 6.64
CA GLY A 6 8.43 30.03 6.27
C GLY A 6 9.49 29.04 5.87
N LEU A 7 9.38 27.83 6.40
CA LEU A 7 10.14 26.68 5.93
C LEU A 7 10.04 26.61 4.40
N SER A 8 11.18 26.50 3.71
CA SER A 8 11.25 26.31 2.26
C SER A 8 12.11 25.09 1.96
N GLY A 9 11.90 24.49 0.82
CA GLY A 9 12.67 23.32 0.38
C GLY A 9 11.79 22.30 -0.34
N THR A 10 12.28 21.09 -0.46
CA THR A 10 11.56 19.97 -1.10
C THR A 10 11.41 18.82 -0.13
N LEU A 11 10.23 18.21 -0.09
CA LEU A 11 9.97 16.94 0.56
C LEU A 11 9.66 15.88 -0.50
N ARG A 12 10.54 14.89 -0.64
CA ARG A 12 10.42 13.80 -1.61
C ARG A 12 9.72 12.61 -0.95
N VAL A 13 8.51 12.30 -1.40
CA VAL A 13 7.65 11.27 -0.81
C VAL A 13 7.51 10.10 -1.77
N GLY A 14 8.02 8.93 -1.39
CA GLY A 14 7.75 7.68 -2.09
C GLY A 14 6.54 6.97 -1.49
N TYR A 15 5.76 6.25 -2.29
CA TYR A 15 4.65 5.44 -1.80
C TYR A 15 4.38 4.22 -2.68
N VAL A 16 3.92 3.14 -2.03
CA VAL A 16 3.57 1.90 -2.73
C VAL A 16 2.33 2.08 -3.59
N ARG A 17 2.31 1.42 -4.75
CA ARG A 17 1.19 1.44 -5.69
C ARG A 17 -0.12 1.07 -4.98
N GLY A 18 -1.18 1.82 -5.26
CA GLY A 18 -2.50 1.68 -4.63
C GLY A 18 -2.69 2.58 -3.40
N TYR A 19 -1.62 2.94 -2.71
CA TYR A 19 -1.69 3.76 -1.49
C TYR A 19 -2.08 5.23 -1.75
N GLU A 20 -2.06 5.68 -3.00
CA GLU A 20 -2.64 6.97 -3.44
C GLU A 20 -4.14 7.12 -3.12
N ARG A 21 -4.85 6.00 -2.89
CA ARG A 21 -6.27 6.00 -2.49
C ARG A 21 -6.50 6.05 -0.98
N SER A 22 -5.42 5.97 -0.18
CA SER A 22 -5.47 6.11 1.28
C SER A 22 -5.72 7.55 1.72
N ASP A 23 -5.67 7.78 3.03
CA ASP A 23 -5.76 9.12 3.61
C ASP A 23 -4.45 9.91 3.56
N LEU A 24 -3.40 9.38 2.93
CA LEU A 24 -2.12 10.07 2.78
C LEU A 24 -2.29 11.46 2.17
N SER A 25 -3.14 11.60 1.15
CA SER A 25 -3.42 12.89 0.51
C SER A 25 -3.98 13.94 1.48
N ALA A 26 -4.78 13.53 2.47
CA ALA A 26 -5.32 14.42 3.49
C ALA A 26 -4.21 14.94 4.44
N HIS A 27 -3.29 14.07 4.86
CA HIS A 27 -2.14 14.44 5.68
C HIS A 27 -1.19 15.39 4.94
N ILE A 28 -0.92 15.12 3.66
CA ILE A 28 -0.11 15.99 2.81
C ILE A 28 -0.76 17.37 2.64
N ARG A 29 -2.07 17.41 2.41
CA ARG A 29 -2.80 18.69 2.31
C ARG A 29 -2.71 19.50 3.60
N GLN A 30 -2.86 18.87 4.75
CA GLN A 30 -2.73 19.53 6.05
C GLN A 30 -1.31 20.12 6.23
N PHE A 31 -0.30 19.35 5.86
CA PHE A 31 1.10 19.82 5.89
C PHE A 31 1.30 21.02 4.97
N HIS A 32 0.84 20.94 3.73
CA HIS A 32 0.98 22.00 2.73
C HIS A 32 0.27 23.30 3.15
N GLN A 33 -0.90 23.23 3.78
CA GLN A 33 -1.63 24.40 4.28
C GLN A 33 -0.81 25.23 5.29
N GLN A 34 0.03 24.57 6.07
CA GLN A 34 0.89 25.23 7.06
C GLN A 34 2.30 25.53 6.57
N ASN A 35 2.72 24.92 5.46
CA ASN A 35 4.07 24.98 4.91
C ASN A 35 4.04 25.17 3.39
N GLY A 36 3.33 26.19 2.90
CA GLY A 36 3.08 26.41 1.48
C GLY A 36 4.33 26.67 0.61
N ASN A 37 5.48 26.98 1.23
CA ASN A 37 6.75 27.18 0.54
C ASN A 37 7.57 25.88 0.37
N VAL A 38 7.06 24.74 0.86
CA VAL A 38 7.69 23.44 0.66
C VAL A 38 7.12 22.80 -0.59
N LEU A 39 7.98 22.51 -1.56
CA LEU A 39 7.63 21.68 -2.71
C LEU A 39 7.55 20.22 -2.30
N ILE A 40 6.42 19.59 -2.54
CA ILE A 40 6.25 18.15 -2.26
C ILE A 40 6.23 17.41 -3.59
N THR A 41 7.09 16.41 -3.73
CA THR A 41 7.15 15.55 -4.92
C THR A 41 6.79 14.11 -4.54
N PHE A 42 6.09 13.41 -5.44
CA PHE A 42 5.56 12.08 -5.19
C PHE A 42 6.11 11.07 -6.20
N TYR A 43 6.45 9.90 -5.69
CA TYR A 43 7.00 8.80 -6.48
C TYR A 43 6.28 7.49 -6.11
N ARG A 44 5.56 6.93 -7.08
CA ARG A 44 4.84 5.67 -6.94
C ARG A 44 5.70 4.51 -7.43
N CYS A 45 6.06 3.59 -6.54
CA CYS A 45 6.97 2.49 -6.85
C CYS A 45 6.51 1.18 -6.19
N SER A 46 7.22 0.09 -6.48
CA SER A 46 7.14 -1.17 -5.75
C SER A 46 7.80 -1.06 -4.37
N THR A 47 7.49 -1.99 -3.47
CA THR A 47 8.05 -2.00 -2.10
C THR A 47 9.57 -2.08 -2.11
N ASP A 48 10.16 -2.95 -2.94
CA ASP A 48 11.61 -3.13 -3.03
C ASP A 48 12.31 -1.90 -3.60
N ALA A 49 11.73 -1.27 -4.62
CA ALA A 49 12.26 -0.03 -5.20
C ALA A 49 12.21 1.13 -4.21
N LEU A 50 11.15 1.22 -3.39
CA LEU A 50 11.03 2.24 -2.35
C LEU A 50 12.10 2.05 -1.26
N ALA A 51 12.30 0.83 -0.79
CA ALA A 51 13.31 0.52 0.21
C ALA A 51 14.72 0.84 -0.29
N ALA A 52 15.06 0.42 -1.51
CA ALA A 52 16.33 0.74 -2.14
C ALA A 52 16.53 2.25 -2.32
N GLY A 53 15.53 2.97 -2.84
CA GLY A 53 15.58 4.41 -3.03
C GLY A 53 15.73 5.19 -1.72
N LEU A 54 15.09 4.73 -0.63
CA LEU A 54 15.28 5.32 0.69
C LEU A 54 16.74 5.20 1.15
N LEU A 55 17.33 4.02 1.02
CA LEU A 55 18.71 3.76 1.42
C LEU A 55 19.72 4.52 0.55
N HIS A 56 19.38 4.82 -0.70
CA HIS A 56 20.19 5.64 -1.63
C HIS A 56 19.85 7.15 -1.56
N HIS A 57 19.11 7.60 -0.55
CA HIS A 57 18.73 9.02 -0.37
C HIS A 57 17.92 9.63 -1.53
N GLU A 58 17.19 8.82 -2.30
CA GLU A 58 16.31 9.28 -3.37
C GLU A 58 15.02 9.89 -2.79
N TYR A 59 14.55 9.38 -1.64
CA TYR A 59 13.36 9.83 -0.94
C TYR A 59 13.71 10.35 0.45
N ASP A 60 12.94 11.31 0.95
CA ASP A 60 13.03 11.78 2.33
C ASP A 60 12.18 10.91 3.26
N ILE A 61 11.02 10.47 2.79
CA ILE A 61 10.10 9.57 3.49
C ILE A 61 9.42 8.65 2.48
N ILE A 62 9.20 7.42 2.86
CA ILE A 62 8.41 6.46 2.07
C ILE A 62 7.25 5.91 2.89
N PHE A 63 6.16 5.60 2.19
CA PHE A 63 4.99 4.89 2.72
C PHE A 63 4.88 3.56 2.00
N THR A 64 5.13 2.48 2.70
CA THR A 64 5.21 1.16 2.07
C THR A 64 4.78 0.06 3.03
N TRP A 65 4.42 -1.08 2.46
CA TRP A 65 4.38 -2.31 3.21
C TRP A 65 5.82 -2.75 3.54
N ASP A 66 6.06 -3.19 4.78
CA ASP A 66 7.40 -3.59 5.23
C ASP A 66 7.74 -5.03 4.80
N SER A 67 7.94 -5.21 3.49
CA SER A 67 8.36 -6.48 2.89
C SER A 67 9.87 -6.74 3.00
N THR A 68 10.65 -5.72 3.36
CA THR A 68 12.12 -5.77 3.37
C THR A 68 12.74 -5.61 4.75
N ASN A 69 11.92 -5.71 5.80
CA ASN A 69 12.33 -5.55 7.21
C ASN A 69 13.00 -4.18 7.52
N LEU A 70 12.48 -3.10 6.94
CA LEU A 70 12.96 -1.74 7.20
C LEU A 70 12.92 -1.37 8.68
N LYS A 71 11.96 -1.92 9.45
CA LYS A 71 11.86 -1.71 10.90
C LYS A 71 13.09 -2.16 11.67
N THR A 72 13.86 -3.11 11.14
CA THR A 72 15.08 -3.63 11.77
C THR A 72 16.34 -3.13 11.09
N GLN A 73 16.22 -2.33 10.02
CA GLN A 73 17.34 -1.80 9.27
C GLN A 73 18.05 -0.70 10.06
N GLU A 74 19.35 -0.85 10.27
CA GLU A 74 20.17 0.17 10.92
C GLU A 74 20.13 1.50 10.14
N GLY A 75 20.00 2.61 10.86
CA GLY A 75 19.91 3.95 10.26
C GLY A 75 18.55 4.31 9.68
N VAL A 76 17.55 3.43 9.78
CA VAL A 76 16.18 3.70 9.35
C VAL A 76 15.27 3.83 10.58
N SER A 77 14.42 4.84 10.57
CA SER A 77 13.34 5.03 11.53
C SER A 77 12.00 4.75 10.86
N CYS A 78 11.10 4.09 11.57
CA CYS A 78 9.77 3.75 11.06
C CYS A 78 8.68 4.09 12.05
N ARG A 79 7.47 4.36 11.53
CA ARG A 79 6.21 4.36 12.28
C ARG A 79 5.18 3.54 11.52
N THR A 80 4.38 2.76 12.24
CA THR A 80 3.20 2.11 11.64
C THR A 80 2.15 3.17 11.38
N VAL A 81 1.69 3.25 10.14
CA VAL A 81 0.70 4.22 9.69
C VAL A 81 -0.68 3.60 9.67
N GLU A 82 -0.77 2.38 9.19
CA GLU A 82 -2.03 1.69 8.96
C GLU A 82 -1.83 0.16 9.00
N LYS A 83 -2.82 -0.54 9.53
CA LYS A 83 -2.97 -1.99 9.40
C LYS A 83 -4.14 -2.25 8.45
N ALA A 84 -3.82 -2.33 7.16
CA ALA A 84 -4.80 -2.52 6.11
C ALA A 84 -5.29 -3.97 6.06
N ARG A 85 -6.61 -4.16 6.13
CA ARG A 85 -7.23 -5.46 5.89
C ARG A 85 -7.11 -5.82 4.42
N LEU A 86 -7.01 -7.12 4.13
CA LEU A 86 -7.18 -7.60 2.78
C LEU A 86 -8.67 -7.78 2.46
N VAL A 87 -9.03 -7.53 1.21
CA VAL A 87 -10.36 -7.77 0.67
C VAL A 87 -10.27 -8.65 -0.56
N VAL A 88 -11.32 -9.42 -0.81
CA VAL A 88 -11.49 -10.15 -2.05
C VAL A 88 -12.31 -9.30 -3.00
N ALA A 89 -11.75 -8.95 -4.14
CA ALA A 89 -12.44 -8.30 -5.25
C ALA A 89 -13.13 -9.37 -6.09
N LEU A 90 -14.44 -9.27 -6.20
CA LEU A 90 -15.33 -10.19 -6.91
C LEU A 90 -16.17 -9.42 -7.91
N TYR A 91 -16.58 -10.05 -9.01
CA TYR A 91 -17.65 -9.49 -9.83
C TYR A 91 -19.02 -9.71 -9.15
N ALA A 92 -20.00 -8.85 -9.43
CA ALA A 92 -21.28 -8.84 -8.68
C ALA A 92 -22.06 -10.16 -8.76
N GLY A 93 -21.95 -10.88 -9.91
CA GLY A 93 -22.60 -12.19 -10.12
C GLY A 93 -21.85 -13.39 -9.52
N HIS A 94 -20.69 -13.19 -8.91
CA HIS A 94 -19.90 -14.28 -8.34
C HIS A 94 -20.63 -14.94 -7.15
N PRO A 95 -20.60 -16.29 -7.00
CA PRO A 95 -21.28 -16.98 -5.89
C PRO A 95 -20.86 -16.49 -4.48
N LEU A 96 -19.61 -16.05 -4.34
CA LEU A 96 -19.08 -15.54 -3.06
C LEU A 96 -19.39 -14.06 -2.82
N ALA A 97 -19.95 -13.32 -3.79
CA ALA A 97 -20.18 -11.88 -3.68
C ALA A 97 -21.23 -11.50 -2.61
N GLN A 98 -22.10 -12.44 -2.19
CA GLN A 98 -23.11 -12.23 -1.15
C GLN A 98 -22.59 -12.51 0.27
N ARG A 99 -21.36 -12.95 0.41
CA ARG A 99 -20.77 -13.25 1.71
C ARG A 99 -20.39 -11.95 2.43
N GLN A 100 -20.57 -11.92 3.73
CA GLN A 100 -20.15 -10.78 4.56
C GLN A 100 -18.64 -10.78 4.86
N GLN A 101 -18.03 -11.96 4.82
CA GLN A 101 -16.60 -12.17 5.01
C GLN A 101 -16.20 -13.51 4.39
N LEU A 102 -14.94 -13.64 4.05
CA LEU A 102 -14.35 -14.86 3.47
C LEU A 102 -13.08 -15.24 4.22
N ARG A 103 -12.75 -16.53 4.18
CA ARG A 103 -11.44 -17.06 4.57
C ARG A 103 -10.71 -17.51 3.32
N ARG A 104 -9.40 -17.47 3.33
CA ARG A 104 -8.57 -17.86 2.16
C ARG A 104 -8.86 -19.30 1.69
N GLN A 105 -9.15 -20.22 2.62
CA GLN A 105 -9.52 -21.60 2.29
C GLN A 105 -10.76 -21.71 1.39
N GLU A 106 -11.69 -20.75 1.50
CA GLU A 106 -12.92 -20.72 0.70
C GLU A 106 -12.68 -20.31 -0.76
N LEU A 107 -11.49 -19.75 -1.04
CA LEU A 107 -11.09 -19.36 -2.41
C LEU A 107 -10.38 -20.49 -3.17
N ARG A 108 -10.32 -21.69 -2.57
CA ARG A 108 -9.75 -22.86 -3.24
C ARG A 108 -10.52 -23.17 -4.51
N GLY A 109 -9.78 -23.30 -5.62
CA GLY A 109 -10.36 -23.57 -6.93
C GLY A 109 -10.79 -22.35 -7.73
N GLU A 110 -10.76 -21.15 -7.12
CA GLU A 110 -11.04 -19.92 -7.84
C GLU A 110 -9.89 -19.55 -8.78
N THR A 111 -10.23 -18.88 -9.87
CA THR A 111 -9.25 -18.27 -10.77
C THR A 111 -8.77 -16.95 -10.17
N ILE A 112 -7.47 -16.86 -9.90
CA ILE A 112 -6.86 -15.71 -9.24
C ILE A 112 -6.21 -14.78 -10.27
N LEU A 113 -6.60 -13.52 -10.22
CA LEU A 113 -5.93 -12.40 -10.84
C LEU A 113 -5.00 -11.83 -9.77
N TYR A 114 -3.73 -12.21 -9.84
CA TYR A 114 -2.81 -11.97 -8.73
C TYR A 114 -2.24 -10.56 -8.76
N MET A 115 -2.56 -9.79 -7.71
CA MET A 115 -1.94 -8.50 -7.46
C MET A 115 -0.53 -8.72 -6.95
N SER A 116 0.45 -8.57 -7.81
CA SER A 116 1.86 -8.73 -7.45
C SER A 116 2.36 -7.51 -6.68
N PRO A 117 3.01 -7.69 -5.52
CA PRO A 117 3.59 -6.57 -4.78
C PRO A 117 4.75 -5.92 -5.54
N ASP A 118 5.38 -6.67 -6.43
CA ASP A 118 6.51 -6.22 -7.23
C ASP A 118 6.41 -6.68 -8.69
N ALA A 119 7.24 -6.11 -9.56
CA ALA A 119 7.34 -6.53 -10.95
C ALA A 119 8.07 -7.87 -11.13
N ALA A 120 8.88 -8.28 -10.16
CA ALA A 120 9.59 -9.56 -10.15
C ALA A 120 8.75 -10.67 -9.49
N ASP A 121 8.70 -11.85 -10.12
CA ASP A 121 7.92 -12.99 -9.65
C ASP A 121 8.47 -13.68 -8.40
N ASP A 122 9.68 -13.33 -7.97
CA ASP A 122 10.42 -13.93 -6.86
C ASP A 122 10.80 -12.92 -5.77
N SER A 123 10.07 -11.81 -5.70
CA SER A 123 10.28 -10.81 -4.64
C SER A 123 9.96 -11.41 -3.26
N TYR A 124 10.54 -10.82 -2.22
CA TYR A 124 10.23 -11.18 -0.83
C TYR A 124 8.73 -11.02 -0.52
N GLY A 125 8.10 -9.97 -1.06
CA GLY A 125 6.67 -9.74 -0.91
C GLY A 125 5.83 -10.80 -1.59
N ASP A 126 6.24 -11.29 -2.75
CA ASP A 126 5.58 -12.40 -3.45
C ASP A 126 5.66 -13.69 -2.63
N ALA A 127 6.83 -14.02 -2.09
CA ALA A 127 7.02 -15.18 -1.23
C ALA A 127 6.11 -15.15 0.00
N PHE A 128 5.94 -13.98 0.64
CA PHE A 128 5.03 -13.81 1.77
C PHE A 128 3.59 -14.13 1.40
N PHE A 129 3.06 -13.57 0.31
CA PHE A 129 1.69 -13.84 -0.12
C PHE A 129 1.48 -15.29 -0.55
N MET A 130 2.46 -15.91 -1.21
CA MET A 130 2.40 -17.33 -1.57
C MET A 130 2.38 -18.22 -0.33
N GLN A 131 3.06 -17.84 0.74
CA GLN A 131 3.01 -18.57 2.02
C GLN A 131 1.60 -18.60 2.60
N LEU A 132 0.83 -17.51 2.54
CA LEU A 132 -0.55 -17.47 3.02
C LEU A 132 -1.45 -18.50 2.29
N TYR A 133 -1.23 -18.74 1.00
CA TYR A 133 -1.91 -19.80 0.27
C TYR A 133 -1.47 -21.21 0.73
N ASN A 134 -0.17 -21.39 0.96
CA ASN A 134 0.35 -22.67 1.49
C ASN A 134 -0.22 -22.98 2.87
N GLU A 135 -0.33 -21.99 3.75
CA GLU A 135 -0.94 -22.12 5.09
C GLU A 135 -2.45 -22.43 4.99
N ALA A 136 -3.13 -21.89 3.97
CA ALA A 136 -4.50 -22.24 3.65
C ALA A 136 -4.67 -23.64 3.02
N GLY A 137 -3.55 -24.33 2.75
CA GLY A 137 -3.51 -25.72 2.30
C GLY A 137 -3.74 -25.93 0.81
N TYR A 138 -3.46 -24.92 -0.04
CA TYR A 138 -3.56 -25.05 -1.49
C TYR A 138 -2.62 -24.09 -2.22
N LYS A 139 -2.38 -24.37 -3.50
CA LYS A 139 -1.71 -23.45 -4.43
C LYS A 139 -2.76 -22.67 -5.21
N PRO A 140 -2.59 -21.34 -5.37
CA PRO A 140 -3.53 -20.54 -6.14
C PRO A 140 -3.47 -20.87 -7.62
N ASN A 141 -4.63 -20.88 -8.29
CA ASN A 141 -4.73 -20.96 -9.74
C ASN A 141 -4.61 -19.56 -10.34
N ILE A 142 -3.38 -19.10 -10.58
CA ILE A 142 -3.10 -17.74 -11.08
C ILE A 142 -3.24 -17.73 -12.61
N LEU A 143 -4.23 -16.98 -13.09
CA LEU A 143 -4.44 -16.73 -14.52
C LEU A 143 -3.59 -15.56 -15.02
N PHE A 144 -3.46 -14.51 -14.22
CA PHE A 144 -2.82 -13.26 -14.60
C PHE A 144 -2.10 -12.65 -13.41
N ARG A 145 -0.96 -12.01 -13.65
CA ARG A 145 -0.14 -11.28 -12.68
C ARG A 145 0.04 -9.84 -13.10
N SER A 146 -0.18 -8.91 -12.19
CA SER A 146 0.11 -7.49 -12.44
C SER A 146 0.36 -6.75 -11.13
N ALA A 147 1.24 -5.76 -11.16
CA ALA A 147 1.37 -4.76 -10.10
C ALA A 147 0.45 -3.55 -10.33
N ASP A 148 -0.36 -3.57 -11.38
CA ASP A 148 -1.30 -2.49 -11.71
C ASP A 148 -2.72 -2.84 -11.24
N THR A 149 -3.15 -2.16 -10.19
CA THR A 149 -4.47 -2.34 -9.56
C THR A 149 -5.62 -2.12 -10.54
N GLU A 150 -5.51 -1.14 -11.44
CA GLU A 150 -6.57 -0.83 -12.41
C GLU A 150 -6.78 -1.98 -13.39
N SER A 151 -5.70 -2.55 -13.91
CA SER A 151 -5.77 -3.71 -14.81
C SER A 151 -6.39 -4.93 -14.11
N ILE A 152 -6.01 -5.19 -12.86
CA ILE A 152 -6.59 -6.28 -12.06
C ILE A 152 -8.09 -6.05 -11.85
N LEU A 153 -8.51 -4.88 -11.42
CA LEU A 153 -9.94 -4.58 -11.18
C LEU A 153 -10.77 -4.62 -12.47
N MET A 154 -10.20 -4.16 -13.59
CA MET A 154 -10.86 -4.27 -14.89
C MET A 154 -11.11 -5.72 -15.27
N MET A 155 -10.15 -6.61 -15.06
CA MET A 155 -10.31 -8.04 -15.34
C MET A 155 -11.31 -8.71 -14.40
N VAL A 156 -11.34 -8.32 -13.10
CA VAL A 156 -12.39 -8.80 -12.17
C VAL A 156 -13.77 -8.35 -12.66
N SER A 157 -13.92 -7.07 -13.02
CA SER A 157 -15.17 -6.53 -13.56
C SER A 157 -15.60 -7.23 -14.86
N ALA A 158 -14.65 -7.70 -15.68
CA ALA A 158 -14.88 -8.48 -16.88
C ALA A 158 -15.14 -9.99 -16.61
N GLU A 159 -15.25 -10.39 -15.32
CA GLU A 159 -15.56 -11.75 -14.87
C GLU A 159 -14.49 -12.81 -15.19
N GLU A 160 -13.24 -12.37 -15.42
CA GLU A 160 -12.12 -13.26 -15.74
C GLU A 160 -11.55 -14.00 -14.49
N GLY A 161 -11.90 -13.55 -13.30
CA GLY A 161 -11.46 -14.15 -12.05
C GLY A 161 -11.70 -13.23 -10.86
N ILE A 162 -11.09 -13.58 -9.72
CA ILE A 162 -11.14 -12.81 -8.49
C ILE A 162 -9.73 -12.34 -8.09
N SER A 163 -9.63 -11.33 -7.21
CA SER A 163 -8.34 -10.87 -6.72
C SER A 163 -8.38 -10.61 -5.22
N ILE A 164 -7.23 -10.63 -4.56
CA ILE A 164 -7.06 -10.22 -3.18
C ILE A 164 -6.20 -8.96 -3.17
N LEU A 165 -6.70 -7.91 -2.51
CA LEU A 165 -6.11 -6.57 -2.49
C LEU A 165 -6.16 -5.99 -1.09
N PRO A 166 -5.22 -5.10 -0.70
CA PRO A 166 -5.39 -4.26 0.47
C PRO A 166 -6.62 -3.35 0.33
N ALA A 167 -7.36 -3.15 1.41
CA ALA A 167 -8.58 -2.34 1.42
C ALA A 167 -8.35 -0.91 0.89
N TYR A 168 -7.21 -0.29 1.21
CA TYR A 168 -6.89 1.06 0.73
C TYR A 168 -6.86 1.17 -0.82
N CYS A 169 -6.59 0.07 -1.54
CA CYS A 169 -6.61 0.07 -3.00
C CYS A 169 -8.01 0.32 -3.59
N VAL A 170 -9.05 0.08 -2.81
CA VAL A 170 -10.44 0.07 -3.30
C VAL A 170 -11.39 1.04 -2.56
N GLU A 171 -10.98 1.62 -1.44
CA GLU A 171 -11.83 2.47 -0.61
C GLU A 171 -12.30 3.76 -1.30
N LYS A 172 -11.53 4.30 -2.22
CA LYS A 172 -11.83 5.56 -2.94
C LYS A 172 -11.95 5.33 -4.45
N LEU A 173 -12.52 4.20 -4.86
CA LEU A 173 -12.80 3.96 -6.28
C LEU A 173 -13.92 4.87 -6.78
N TYR A 174 -13.68 5.53 -7.91
CA TYR A 174 -14.70 6.35 -8.60
C TYR A 174 -15.68 5.51 -9.41
N ASN A 175 -15.22 4.37 -9.91
CA ASN A 175 -16.05 3.43 -10.66
C ASN A 175 -15.82 2.03 -10.13
N ALA A 176 -16.88 1.45 -9.54
CA ALA A 176 -16.90 0.09 -9.03
C ALA A 176 -17.95 -0.76 -9.76
N ASP A 177 -18.21 -0.46 -11.04
CA ASP A 177 -19.18 -1.19 -11.84
C ASP A 177 -18.83 -2.68 -11.89
N ASN A 178 -19.83 -3.52 -11.63
CA ASN A 178 -19.71 -4.97 -11.52
C ASN A 178 -18.65 -5.45 -10.51
N LEU A 179 -18.31 -4.65 -9.49
CA LEU A 179 -17.32 -5.00 -8.45
C LEU A 179 -17.98 -5.07 -7.07
N VAL A 180 -17.61 -6.11 -6.32
CA VAL A 180 -17.97 -6.30 -4.91
C VAL A 180 -16.69 -6.63 -4.14
N PHE A 181 -16.52 -6.01 -2.98
CA PHE A 181 -15.36 -6.21 -2.12
C PHE A 181 -15.80 -6.87 -0.82
N VAL A 182 -15.32 -8.07 -0.55
CA VAL A 182 -15.65 -8.84 0.65
C VAL A 182 -14.41 -8.94 1.53
N PRO A 183 -14.51 -8.58 2.83
CA PRO A 183 -13.38 -8.70 3.75
C PRO A 183 -12.83 -10.12 3.80
N LEU A 184 -11.50 -10.26 3.70
CA LEU A 184 -10.79 -11.50 3.93
C LEU A 184 -10.36 -11.54 5.40
N ILE A 185 -10.72 -12.61 6.11
CA ILE A 185 -10.45 -12.77 7.53
C ILE A 185 -9.54 -13.96 7.78
N GLY A 186 -8.66 -13.83 8.74
CA GLY A 186 -7.72 -14.87 9.13
C GLY A 186 -6.45 -14.26 9.72
N GLU A 187 -5.64 -15.11 10.30
CA GLU A 187 -4.30 -14.74 10.75
C GLU A 187 -3.43 -14.39 9.53
N GLY A 188 -2.72 -13.25 9.57
CA GLY A 188 -1.88 -12.79 8.47
C GLY A 188 -2.62 -12.08 7.32
N GLU A 189 -3.96 -12.00 7.35
CA GLU A 189 -4.75 -11.31 6.32
C GLU A 189 -4.80 -9.78 6.55
N VAL A 190 -3.66 -9.23 6.92
CA VAL A 190 -3.45 -7.80 7.19
C VAL A 190 -2.12 -7.37 6.59
N GLU A 191 -2.11 -6.24 5.91
CA GLU A 191 -0.92 -5.58 5.42
C GLU A 191 -0.61 -4.36 6.29
N GLU A 192 0.57 -4.33 6.90
CA GLU A 192 0.99 -3.20 7.72
C GLU A 192 1.77 -2.20 6.87
N ILE A 193 1.22 -0.99 6.75
CA ILE A 193 1.87 0.12 6.08
C ILE A 193 2.67 0.92 7.10
N ILE A 194 3.93 1.16 6.78
CA ILE A 194 4.85 1.97 7.55
C ILE A 194 5.22 3.25 6.81
N ALA A 195 5.45 4.31 7.56
CA ALA A 195 6.25 5.45 7.14
C ALA A 195 7.70 5.17 7.56
N ALA A 196 8.64 5.26 6.62
CA ALA A 196 10.06 5.02 6.88
C ALA A 196 10.90 6.17 6.34
N TRP A 197 11.94 6.55 7.08
CA TRP A 197 12.90 7.60 6.73
C TRP A 197 14.28 7.28 7.30
N GLN A 198 15.32 7.88 6.73
CA GLN A 198 16.64 7.77 7.33
C GLN A 198 16.71 8.59 8.61
N THR A 199 17.16 7.97 9.71
CA THR A 199 17.23 8.58 11.07
C THR A 199 18.04 9.88 11.08
N THR A 200 19.06 9.95 10.24
CA THR A 200 19.98 11.09 10.14
C THR A 200 19.63 12.06 9.00
N ASN A 201 18.46 11.94 8.38
CA ASN A 201 18.06 12.84 7.31
C ASN A 201 17.98 14.29 7.80
N PRO A 202 18.81 15.22 7.28
CA PRO A 202 18.88 16.59 7.76
C PRO A 202 17.77 17.51 7.20
N ASN A 203 16.87 16.99 6.37
CA ASN A 203 15.84 17.80 5.71
C ASN A 203 14.86 18.40 6.74
N PRO A 204 14.83 19.73 6.94
CA PRO A 204 13.92 20.35 7.90
C PRO A 204 12.45 20.20 7.53
N ALA A 205 12.13 20.02 6.24
CA ALA A 205 10.77 19.73 5.78
C ALA A 205 10.29 18.37 6.28
N LEU A 206 11.18 17.36 6.30
CA LEU A 206 10.88 16.06 6.88
C LEU A 206 10.62 16.16 8.39
N ALA A 207 11.49 16.84 9.12
CA ALA A 207 11.34 17.03 10.58
C ALA A 207 9.98 17.69 10.91
N ARG A 208 9.61 18.72 10.15
CA ARG A 208 8.32 19.41 10.30
C ARG A 208 7.13 18.51 9.93
N PHE A 209 7.24 17.72 8.86
CA PHE A 209 6.22 16.76 8.48
C PHE A 209 5.98 15.72 9.58
N LEU A 210 7.06 15.13 10.11
CA LEU A 210 6.98 14.14 11.18
C LEU A 210 6.38 14.71 12.49
N ALA A 211 6.59 15.99 12.77
CA ALA A 211 5.98 16.66 13.92
C ALA A 211 4.46 16.89 13.76
N MET A 212 3.94 16.82 12.55
CA MET A 212 2.53 17.00 12.22
C MET A 212 1.79 15.68 11.96
N THR A 213 2.46 14.54 12.11
CA THR A 213 1.84 13.23 11.90
C THR A 213 0.74 12.96 12.93
N PRO A 214 -0.33 12.26 12.53
CA PRO A 214 -1.41 11.89 13.45
C PRO A 214 -0.91 11.09 14.66
N PRO A 215 -1.52 11.25 15.85
CA PRO A 215 -1.11 10.50 17.05
C PRO A 215 -1.21 8.98 16.92
N GLN A 216 -2.05 8.49 16.00
CA GLN A 216 -2.25 7.06 15.74
C GLN A 216 -1.09 6.40 14.96
N TRP A 217 -0.13 7.18 14.49
CA TRP A 217 1.08 6.61 13.86
C TRP A 217 2.05 6.18 14.95
N GLU A 218 2.20 4.87 15.15
CA GLU A 218 3.00 4.22 16.18
C GLU A 218 4.41 3.81 15.71
#